data_8e37ccc57414e9139a8fb9dda2e4f741
#
_entry.id   8e37ccc57414e9139a8fb9dda2e4f741
#
_cell.length_a   1.000
_cell.length_b   1.000
_cell.length_c   1.000
_cell.angle_alpha   90.00
_cell.angle_beta   90.00
_cell.angle_gamma   90.00
#
_symmetry.space_group_name_H-M   'P 1'
#
loop_
_entity.id
_entity.type
_entity.pdbx_description
1 polymer ?
#
loop_
_entity_poly.entity_id
_entity_poly.type
_entity_poly.pdbx_seq_one_letter_code
_entity_poly.pdbx_strand_id
1 'polypeptide(L)'
;MLEDVLLIKDKHREAAAEIVKIILERKNPKFIVAISGESGSGKSELTHVVAKEMRKHSIFAKPVHIDNFYNTLPLERTEWRIRNGIEKVVGLNEYKWDEIDRVVDDFKNSNKSSMPCVDLVTEQVDTLTTDFDGIDMLIIDGLYAINTDNVDLAVYIELTYHEKEENYFENLYNVSRIFDDNSFMREKIIPLEDTYNVTTGMTLNQAKKI
;
A
#
# COMPACT_ATOMS: atom_id res chain seq x y z
N MET A 1 2.66 -5.72 -5.57
CA MET A 1 3.90 -5.67 -6.36
C MET A 1 4.45 -7.09 -6.49
N LEU A 2 5.17 -7.39 -7.56
CA LEU A 2 5.86 -8.68 -7.70
C LEU A 2 7.01 -8.76 -6.68
N GLU A 3 7.37 -9.98 -6.26
CA GLU A 3 8.46 -10.28 -5.30
C GLU A 3 8.25 -9.79 -3.86
N ASP A 4 7.05 -9.40 -3.49
CA ASP A 4 6.74 -9.01 -2.12
C ASP A 4 6.60 -10.23 -1.20
N VAL A 5 7.45 -10.31 -0.16
CA VAL A 5 7.42 -11.41 0.82
C VAL A 5 6.45 -11.07 1.95
N LEU A 6 5.38 -11.82 2.05
CA LEU A 6 4.35 -11.60 3.06
C LEU A 6 4.66 -12.38 4.36
N LEU A 7 4.74 -11.65 5.48
CA LEU A 7 4.95 -12.19 6.82
C LEU A 7 3.63 -12.20 7.62
N ILE A 8 2.78 -13.18 7.30
CA ILE A 8 1.45 -13.27 7.90
C ILE A 8 1.53 -13.77 9.34
N LYS A 9 1.12 -12.93 10.30
CA LYS A 9 1.04 -13.21 11.75
C LYS A 9 -0.42 -13.37 12.17
N ASP A 10 -0.64 -13.85 13.40
CA ASP A 10 -2.01 -14.06 13.92
C ASP A 10 -2.80 -12.76 14.01
N LYS A 11 -2.18 -11.64 14.37
CA LYS A 11 -2.82 -10.32 14.36
C LYS A 11 -3.43 -9.93 13.01
N HIS A 12 -2.81 -10.33 11.89
CA HIS A 12 -3.37 -10.09 10.56
C HIS A 12 -4.62 -10.94 10.31
N ARG A 13 -4.67 -12.16 10.88
CA ARG A 13 -5.84 -13.04 10.79
C ARG A 13 -6.99 -12.55 11.64
N GLU A 14 -6.71 -12.06 12.85
CA GLU A 14 -7.69 -11.47 13.76
C GLU A 14 -8.30 -10.21 13.16
N ALA A 15 -7.48 -9.27 12.70
CA ALA A 15 -7.94 -8.07 12.02
C ALA A 15 -8.75 -8.38 10.75
N ALA A 16 -8.29 -9.35 9.95
CA ALA A 16 -9.01 -9.79 8.76
C ALA A 16 -10.38 -10.38 9.10
N ALA A 17 -10.51 -11.13 10.19
CA ALA A 17 -11.80 -11.71 10.61
C ALA A 17 -12.84 -10.62 10.90
N GLU A 18 -12.45 -9.55 11.60
CA GLU A 18 -13.33 -8.40 11.86
C GLU A 18 -13.70 -7.66 10.56
N ILE A 19 -12.75 -7.42 9.68
CA ILE A 19 -13.00 -6.77 8.38
C ILE A 19 -13.96 -7.60 7.53
N VAL A 20 -13.73 -8.91 7.44
CA VAL A 20 -14.59 -9.84 6.70
C VAL A 20 -16.02 -9.82 7.25
N LYS A 21 -16.17 -9.81 8.57
CA LYS A 21 -17.49 -9.70 9.20
C LYS A 21 -18.23 -8.43 8.77
N ILE A 22 -17.55 -7.27 8.81
CA ILE A 22 -18.12 -5.99 8.38
C ILE A 22 -18.52 -6.04 6.89
N ILE A 23 -17.66 -6.61 6.03
CA ILE A 23 -17.94 -6.72 4.60
C ILE A 23 -19.18 -7.59 4.35
N LEU A 24 -19.27 -8.76 5.01
CA LEU A 24 -20.38 -9.68 4.86
C LEU A 24 -21.71 -9.09 5.35
N GLU A 25 -21.70 -8.25 6.40
CA GLU A 25 -22.86 -7.53 6.90
C GLU A 25 -23.37 -6.45 5.93
N ARG A 26 -22.44 -5.74 5.25
CA ARG A 26 -22.78 -4.64 4.34
C ARG A 26 -23.19 -5.08 2.93
N LYS A 27 -22.72 -6.21 2.49
CA LYS A 27 -22.98 -6.97 1.26
C LYS A 27 -23.56 -6.20 0.07
N ASN A 28 -22.75 -5.32 -0.53
CA ASN A 28 -23.06 -4.68 -1.80
C ASN A 28 -22.31 -5.40 -2.94
N PRO A 29 -22.91 -5.54 -4.13
CA PRO A 29 -22.19 -6.00 -5.31
C PRO A 29 -21.07 -5.00 -5.66
N LYS A 30 -19.94 -5.52 -6.14
CA LYS A 30 -18.77 -4.69 -6.52
C LYS A 30 -18.25 -3.85 -5.36
N PHE A 31 -18.06 -4.50 -4.21
CA PHE A 31 -17.62 -3.86 -2.96
C PHE A 31 -16.15 -3.43 -3.04
N ILE A 32 -15.84 -2.22 -2.60
CA ILE A 32 -14.49 -1.66 -2.62
C ILE A 32 -14.00 -1.41 -1.19
N VAL A 33 -12.86 -2.02 -0.86
CA VAL A 33 -12.17 -1.83 0.42
C VAL A 33 -10.86 -1.08 0.17
N ALA A 34 -10.61 -0.01 0.91
CA ALA A 34 -9.31 0.65 0.97
C ALA A 34 -8.59 0.26 2.26
N ILE A 35 -7.35 -0.22 2.16
CA ILE A 35 -6.50 -0.55 3.32
C ILE A 35 -5.29 0.37 3.30
N SER A 36 -5.27 1.33 4.22
CA SER A 36 -4.17 2.29 4.40
C SER A 36 -3.40 2.04 5.68
N GLY A 37 -2.26 2.65 5.78
CA GLY A 37 -1.40 2.61 6.95
C GLY A 37 0.05 2.90 6.55
N GLU A 38 0.89 3.14 7.52
CA GLU A 38 2.30 3.45 7.32
C GLU A 38 3.06 2.31 6.60
N SER A 39 4.21 2.64 6.04
CA SER A 39 5.09 1.62 5.45
C SER A 39 5.48 0.60 6.53
N GLY A 40 5.45 -0.70 6.18
CA GLY A 40 5.72 -1.78 7.13
C GLY A 40 4.59 -2.08 8.12
N SER A 41 3.41 -1.45 8.01
CA SER A 41 2.29 -1.70 8.92
C SER A 41 1.57 -3.05 8.72
N GLY A 42 1.91 -3.79 7.66
CA GLY A 42 1.26 -5.07 7.35
C GLY A 42 0.05 -4.97 6.42
N LYS A 43 -0.06 -3.88 5.64
CA LYS A 43 -1.16 -3.70 4.66
C LYS A 43 -1.29 -4.85 3.67
N SER A 44 -0.19 -5.23 3.03
CA SER A 44 -0.17 -6.29 2.01
C SER A 44 -0.51 -7.65 2.63
N GLU A 45 -0.02 -7.91 3.85
CA GLU A 45 -0.37 -9.10 4.62
C GLU A 45 -1.87 -9.14 4.94
N LEU A 46 -2.42 -8.03 5.43
CA LEU A 46 -3.84 -7.92 5.75
C LEU A 46 -4.69 -8.06 4.49
N THR A 47 -4.34 -7.38 3.41
CA THR A 47 -4.99 -7.47 2.09
C THR A 47 -5.05 -8.92 1.61
N HIS A 48 -3.93 -9.64 1.70
CA HIS A 48 -3.86 -11.05 1.31
C HIS A 48 -4.78 -11.92 2.16
N VAL A 49 -4.76 -11.74 3.49
CA VAL A 49 -5.58 -12.54 4.41
C VAL A 49 -7.06 -12.26 4.18
N VAL A 50 -7.47 -10.99 4.04
CA VAL A 50 -8.87 -10.61 3.75
C VAL A 50 -9.31 -11.24 2.43
N ALA A 51 -8.54 -11.12 1.35
CA ALA A 51 -8.90 -11.72 0.06
C ALA A 51 -9.04 -13.25 0.15
N LYS A 52 -8.16 -13.91 0.90
CA LYS A 52 -8.20 -15.36 1.12
C LYS A 52 -9.42 -15.80 1.95
N GLU A 53 -9.78 -15.05 2.98
CA GLU A 53 -10.96 -15.34 3.80
C GLU A 53 -12.25 -15.11 3.01
N MET A 54 -12.35 -14.01 2.23
CA MET A 54 -13.51 -13.74 1.36
C MET A 54 -13.76 -14.87 0.35
N ARG A 55 -12.68 -15.46 -0.18
CA ARG A 55 -12.80 -16.61 -1.08
C ARG A 55 -13.48 -17.82 -0.45
N LYS A 56 -13.37 -18.03 0.87
CA LYS A 56 -14.11 -19.09 1.58
C LYS A 56 -15.64 -18.86 1.57
N HIS A 57 -16.04 -17.62 1.37
CA HIS A 57 -17.45 -17.22 1.20
C HIS A 57 -17.89 -17.13 -0.26
N SER A 58 -17.08 -17.69 -1.20
CA SER A 58 -17.30 -17.60 -2.64
C SER A 58 -17.32 -16.17 -3.17
N ILE A 59 -16.62 -15.25 -2.53
CA ILE A 59 -16.45 -13.86 -2.94
C ILE A 59 -15.03 -13.71 -3.48
N PHE A 60 -14.91 -13.34 -4.76
CA PHE A 60 -13.64 -13.19 -5.44
C PHE A 60 -13.15 -11.75 -5.33
N ALA A 61 -12.04 -11.58 -4.62
CA ALA A 61 -11.40 -10.28 -4.41
C ALA A 61 -10.18 -10.11 -5.31
N LYS A 62 -10.03 -8.93 -5.90
CA LYS A 62 -8.83 -8.51 -6.63
C LYS A 62 -8.09 -7.45 -5.81
N PRO A 63 -6.87 -7.73 -5.32
CA PRO A 63 -5.98 -6.72 -4.75
C PRO A 63 -5.40 -5.79 -5.83
N VAL A 64 -5.34 -4.51 -5.51
CA VAL A 64 -4.68 -3.46 -6.32
C VAL A 64 -3.81 -2.62 -5.39
N HIS A 65 -2.52 -2.56 -5.66
CA HIS A 65 -1.56 -1.79 -4.87
C HIS A 65 -1.35 -0.41 -5.50
N ILE A 66 -1.68 0.67 -4.78
CA ILE A 66 -1.52 2.01 -5.32
C ILE A 66 -0.06 2.37 -5.59
N ASP A 67 0.88 1.71 -4.94
CA ASP A 67 2.31 1.93 -5.18
C ASP A 67 2.78 1.54 -6.59
N ASN A 68 1.94 0.83 -7.35
CA ASN A 68 2.15 0.64 -8.78
C ASN A 68 1.84 1.89 -9.62
N PHE A 69 1.11 2.86 -9.08
CA PHE A 69 0.57 4.02 -9.80
C PHE A 69 1.35 5.32 -9.54
N TYR A 70 2.64 5.23 -9.22
CA TYR A 70 3.47 6.43 -9.12
C TYR A 70 3.62 7.15 -10.47
N ASN A 71 3.71 8.47 -10.43
CA ASN A 71 3.93 9.31 -11.61
C ASN A 71 5.29 9.06 -12.29
N THR A 72 6.23 8.47 -11.55
CA THR A 72 7.61 8.27 -11.99
C THR A 72 8.01 6.80 -11.88
N LEU A 73 8.96 6.40 -12.71
CA LEU A 73 9.62 5.10 -12.59
C LEU A 73 10.38 5.00 -11.24
N PRO A 74 10.52 3.81 -10.65
CA PRO A 74 11.23 3.65 -9.39
C PRO A 74 12.62 4.29 -9.38
N LEU A 75 13.42 4.06 -10.42
CA LEU A 75 14.79 4.61 -10.56
C LEU A 75 14.84 6.13 -10.66
N GLU A 76 13.81 6.76 -11.21
CA GLU A 76 13.78 8.21 -11.46
C GLU A 76 13.16 9.01 -10.32
N ARG A 77 12.49 8.33 -9.37
CA ARG A 77 11.67 8.97 -8.35
C ARG A 77 12.45 9.94 -7.47
N THR A 78 13.63 9.56 -7.04
CA THR A 78 14.50 10.41 -6.20
C THR A 78 14.88 11.71 -6.92
N GLU A 79 15.34 11.61 -8.16
CA GLU A 79 15.69 12.80 -8.95
C GLU A 79 14.47 13.68 -9.24
N TRP A 80 13.34 13.06 -9.52
CA TRP A 80 12.09 13.78 -9.75
C TRP A 80 11.65 14.57 -8.52
N ARG A 81 11.70 13.95 -7.33
CA ARG A 81 11.40 14.61 -6.05
C ARG A 81 12.31 15.80 -5.79
N ILE A 82 13.63 15.62 -6.00
CA ILE A 82 14.62 16.69 -5.84
C ILE A 82 14.33 17.84 -6.79
N ARG A 83 14.12 17.52 -8.06
CA ARG A 83 13.93 18.52 -9.14
C ARG A 83 12.65 19.35 -8.95
N ASN A 84 11.61 18.75 -8.38
CA ASN A 84 10.31 19.39 -8.19
C ASN A 84 10.09 19.96 -6.77
N GLY A 85 11.05 19.78 -5.88
CA GLY A 85 10.97 20.20 -4.47
C GLY A 85 10.26 19.16 -3.60
N ILE A 86 11.05 18.43 -2.81
CA ILE A 86 10.60 17.28 -1.99
C ILE A 86 9.35 17.62 -1.17
N GLU A 87 9.36 18.75 -0.46
CA GLU A 87 8.24 19.17 0.40
C GLU A 87 6.93 19.45 -0.36
N LYS A 88 7.01 19.68 -1.68
CA LYS A 88 5.85 20.02 -2.50
C LYS A 88 5.22 18.81 -3.16
N VAL A 89 6.04 17.81 -3.48
CA VAL A 89 5.61 16.72 -4.35
C VAL A 89 5.45 15.39 -3.63
N VAL A 90 6.16 15.17 -2.53
CA VAL A 90 6.02 13.93 -1.73
C VAL A 90 4.62 13.84 -1.13
N GLY A 91 3.99 12.69 -1.32
CA GLY A 91 2.66 12.44 -0.83
C GLY A 91 1.65 12.16 -1.95
N LEU A 92 0.44 12.69 -1.81
CA LEU A 92 -0.66 12.44 -2.76
C LEU A 92 -0.33 12.84 -4.20
N ASN A 93 0.50 13.86 -4.40
CA ASN A 93 0.87 14.36 -5.72
C ASN A 93 1.79 13.42 -6.52
N GLU A 94 2.30 12.37 -5.90
CA GLU A 94 3.16 11.38 -6.58
C GLU A 94 2.39 10.30 -7.32
N TYR A 95 1.06 10.24 -7.13
CA TYR A 95 0.23 9.16 -7.67
C TYR A 95 -0.61 9.63 -8.84
N LYS A 96 -0.82 8.72 -9.78
CA LYS A 96 -1.73 8.89 -10.92
C LYS A 96 -3.16 8.55 -10.52
N TRP A 97 -3.79 9.45 -9.78
CA TRP A 97 -5.14 9.24 -9.27
C TRP A 97 -6.16 8.97 -10.37
N ASP A 98 -6.04 9.67 -11.51
CA ASP A 98 -6.92 9.43 -12.67
C ASP A 98 -6.86 7.97 -13.16
N GLU A 99 -5.67 7.33 -13.11
CA GLU A 99 -5.53 5.93 -13.46
C GLU A 99 -6.14 5.00 -12.41
N ILE A 100 -6.02 5.34 -11.11
CA ILE A 100 -6.64 4.61 -10.01
C ILE A 100 -8.16 4.68 -10.11
N ASP A 101 -8.71 5.88 -10.34
CA ASP A 101 -10.15 6.10 -10.49
C ASP A 101 -10.70 5.35 -11.71
N ARG A 102 -9.96 5.34 -12.82
CA ARG A 102 -10.31 4.53 -13.98
C ARG A 102 -10.39 3.03 -13.65
N VAL A 103 -9.46 2.50 -12.85
CA VAL A 103 -9.50 1.10 -12.41
C VAL A 103 -10.74 0.82 -11.55
N VAL A 104 -11.10 1.74 -10.67
CA VAL A 104 -12.33 1.68 -9.85
C VAL A 104 -13.57 1.64 -10.74
N ASP A 105 -13.64 2.52 -11.74
CA ASP A 105 -14.77 2.58 -12.68
C ASP A 105 -14.86 1.31 -13.55
N ASP A 106 -13.72 0.83 -14.05
CA ASP A 106 -13.66 -0.42 -14.80
C ASP A 106 -14.13 -1.61 -13.95
N PHE A 107 -13.73 -1.67 -12.68
CA PHE A 107 -14.20 -2.69 -11.75
C PHE A 107 -15.72 -2.61 -11.53
N LYS A 108 -16.25 -1.43 -11.28
CA LYS A 108 -17.71 -1.23 -11.06
C LYS A 108 -18.53 -1.64 -12.27
N ASN A 109 -18.01 -1.44 -13.47
CA ASN A 109 -18.68 -1.77 -14.72
C ASN A 109 -18.34 -3.17 -15.25
N SER A 110 -17.59 -4.00 -14.51
CA SER A 110 -17.13 -5.33 -14.94
C SER A 110 -16.32 -5.32 -16.24
N ASN A 111 -15.61 -4.24 -16.48
CA ASN A 111 -14.76 -4.07 -17.65
C ASN A 111 -13.39 -4.74 -17.46
N LYS A 112 -12.62 -4.81 -18.55
CA LYS A 112 -11.19 -5.10 -18.48
C LYS A 112 -10.43 -3.81 -18.20
N SER A 113 -9.45 -3.89 -17.30
CA SER A 113 -8.59 -2.78 -16.98
C SER A 113 -7.12 -3.15 -17.13
N SER A 114 -6.35 -2.26 -17.73
CA SER A 114 -4.89 -2.37 -17.80
C SER A 114 -4.27 -1.50 -16.71
N MET A 115 -3.43 -2.09 -15.89
CA MET A 115 -2.82 -1.47 -14.71
C MET A 115 -1.32 -1.61 -14.75
N PRO A 116 -0.55 -0.63 -14.24
CA PRO A 116 0.88 -0.79 -14.06
C PRO A 116 1.17 -1.89 -13.02
N CYS A 117 2.26 -2.59 -13.22
CA CYS A 117 2.75 -3.62 -12.32
C CYS A 117 4.27 -3.44 -12.14
N VAL A 118 4.68 -2.99 -10.97
CA VAL A 118 6.09 -2.77 -10.65
C VAL A 118 6.73 -4.09 -10.24
N ASP A 119 7.82 -4.44 -10.91
CA ASP A 119 8.75 -5.48 -10.49
C ASP A 119 9.82 -4.84 -9.60
N LEU A 120 9.87 -5.26 -8.32
CA LEU A 120 10.80 -4.69 -7.34
C LEU A 120 12.25 -5.12 -7.55
N VAL A 121 12.49 -6.20 -8.29
CA VAL A 121 13.84 -6.70 -8.55
C VAL A 121 14.50 -5.98 -9.71
N THR A 122 13.75 -5.83 -10.80
CA THR A 122 14.27 -5.18 -12.02
C THR A 122 13.99 -3.68 -12.07
N GLU A 123 13.10 -3.19 -11.17
CA GLU A 123 12.60 -1.80 -11.13
C GLU A 123 11.92 -1.36 -12.43
N GLN A 124 11.47 -2.34 -13.22
CA GLN A 124 10.68 -2.13 -14.43
C GLN A 124 9.19 -2.02 -14.10
N VAL A 125 8.46 -1.33 -14.96
CA VAL A 125 7.01 -1.22 -14.85
C VAL A 125 6.37 -1.88 -16.06
N ASP A 126 5.74 -3.01 -15.81
CA ASP A 126 4.96 -3.75 -16.80
C ASP A 126 3.48 -3.32 -16.79
N THR A 127 2.73 -3.81 -17.74
CA THR A 127 1.28 -3.63 -17.79
C THR A 127 0.58 -4.96 -17.57
N LEU A 128 -0.27 -5.01 -16.54
CA LEU A 128 -1.12 -6.16 -16.26
C LEU A 128 -2.57 -5.85 -16.65
N THR A 129 -3.15 -6.67 -17.52
CA THR A 129 -4.59 -6.57 -17.84
C THR A 129 -5.39 -7.52 -16.95
N THR A 130 -6.36 -6.98 -16.22
CA THR A 130 -7.30 -7.74 -15.39
C THR A 130 -8.70 -7.64 -16.00
N ASP A 131 -9.37 -8.78 -16.10
CA ASP A 131 -10.79 -8.86 -16.41
C ASP A 131 -11.57 -8.84 -15.11
N PHE A 132 -12.41 -7.83 -14.90
CA PHE A 132 -13.21 -7.69 -13.69
C PHE A 132 -14.57 -8.41 -13.77
N ASP A 133 -14.85 -9.09 -14.88
CA ASP A 133 -15.99 -10.01 -14.91
C ASP A 133 -15.76 -11.15 -13.90
N GLY A 134 -16.78 -11.42 -13.09
CA GLY A 134 -16.69 -12.41 -12.00
C GLY A 134 -15.84 -12.02 -10.79
N ILE A 135 -15.31 -10.79 -10.72
CA ILE A 135 -14.69 -10.23 -9.52
C ILE A 135 -15.74 -9.47 -8.71
N ASP A 136 -15.94 -9.87 -7.46
CA ASP A 136 -16.99 -9.34 -6.59
C ASP A 136 -16.49 -8.15 -5.76
N MET A 137 -15.19 -8.13 -5.44
CA MET A 137 -14.60 -7.16 -4.53
C MET A 137 -13.26 -6.65 -5.05
N LEU A 138 -13.00 -5.34 -4.88
CA LEU A 138 -11.71 -4.71 -5.08
C LEU A 138 -11.11 -4.39 -3.71
N ILE A 139 -9.84 -4.73 -3.49
CA ILE A 139 -9.10 -4.29 -2.31
C ILE A 139 -7.96 -3.40 -2.78
N ILE A 140 -8.04 -2.12 -2.46
CA ILE A 140 -7.01 -1.13 -2.80
C ILE A 140 -6.15 -0.94 -1.56
N ASP A 141 -4.85 -1.23 -1.66
CA ASP A 141 -3.94 -1.03 -0.54
C ASP A 141 -2.76 -0.11 -0.90
N GLY A 142 -2.25 0.57 0.12
CA GLY A 142 -1.12 1.47 0.05
C GLY A 142 -1.21 2.58 1.09
N LEU A 143 -0.16 3.40 1.17
CA LEU A 143 -0.07 4.45 2.18
C LEU A 143 -1.28 5.42 2.12
N TYR A 144 -1.70 5.78 0.92
CA TYR A 144 -2.77 6.74 0.67
C TYR A 144 -4.05 6.10 0.07
N ALA A 145 -4.21 4.79 0.15
CA ALA A 145 -5.37 4.09 -0.43
C ALA A 145 -6.72 4.62 0.06
N ILE A 146 -6.76 5.15 1.28
CA ILE A 146 -7.96 5.77 1.88
C ILE A 146 -8.47 7.00 1.10
N ASN A 147 -7.62 7.61 0.26
CA ASN A 147 -8.00 8.76 -0.57
C ASN A 147 -8.62 8.36 -1.91
N THR A 148 -8.78 7.07 -2.18
CA THR A 148 -9.49 6.58 -3.36
C THR A 148 -10.97 6.91 -3.25
N ASP A 149 -11.54 7.43 -4.33
CA ASP A 149 -12.97 7.76 -4.39
C ASP A 149 -13.85 6.49 -4.43
N ASN A 150 -15.09 6.64 -3.97
CA ASN A 150 -16.12 5.59 -4.05
C ASN A 150 -15.79 4.29 -3.28
N VAL A 151 -15.07 4.38 -2.17
CA VAL A 151 -14.76 3.26 -1.29
C VAL A 151 -15.94 2.94 -0.36
N ASP A 152 -16.32 1.65 -0.25
CA ASP A 152 -17.40 1.21 0.64
C ASP A 152 -16.93 0.99 2.08
N LEU A 153 -15.66 0.62 2.26
CA LEU A 153 -15.02 0.43 3.56
C LEU A 153 -13.58 0.93 3.53
N ALA A 154 -13.28 1.90 4.38
CA ALA A 154 -11.92 2.38 4.61
C ALA A 154 -11.36 1.76 5.90
N VAL A 155 -10.18 1.18 5.82
CA VAL A 155 -9.43 0.58 6.93
C VAL A 155 -8.10 1.30 7.05
N TYR A 156 -7.77 1.77 8.23
CA TYR A 156 -6.46 2.34 8.52
C TYR A 156 -5.74 1.49 9.57
N ILE A 157 -4.52 1.05 9.26
CA ILE A 157 -3.69 0.30 10.20
C ILE A 157 -2.83 1.29 10.97
N GLU A 158 -3.17 1.45 12.24
CA GLU A 158 -2.38 2.23 13.17
C GLU A 158 -1.40 1.32 13.90
N LEU A 159 -0.10 1.58 13.76
CA LEU A 159 0.93 0.89 14.53
C LEU A 159 1.08 1.57 15.87
N THR A 160 0.73 0.86 16.94
CA THR A 160 0.97 1.35 18.29
C THR A 160 2.46 1.29 18.65
N TYR A 161 2.87 2.15 19.54
CA TYR A 161 4.27 2.26 19.98
C TYR A 161 4.83 0.95 20.58
N HIS A 162 4.03 0.26 21.35
CA HIS A 162 4.43 -0.99 22.01
C HIS A 162 4.66 -2.15 21.05
N GLU A 163 3.92 -2.23 19.97
CA GLU A 163 4.15 -3.28 18.95
C GLU A 163 5.50 -3.12 18.24
N LYS A 164 6.05 -1.92 18.24
CA LYS A 164 7.33 -1.62 17.61
C LYS A 164 8.52 -2.02 18.48
N GLU A 165 8.41 -1.92 19.80
CA GLU A 165 9.49 -2.32 20.72
C GLU A 165 9.72 -3.83 20.73
N GLU A 166 8.65 -4.62 20.74
CA GLU A 166 8.73 -6.09 20.73
C GLU A 166 9.31 -6.67 19.44
N ASN A 167 9.10 -5.99 18.32
CA ASN A 167 9.53 -6.46 17.00
C ASN A 167 10.75 -5.68 16.46
N TYR A 168 11.33 -4.79 17.22
CA TYR A 168 12.40 -3.88 16.75
C TYR A 168 13.59 -4.62 16.14
N PHE A 169 14.07 -5.67 16.78
CA PHE A 169 15.21 -6.45 16.29
C PHE A 169 14.86 -7.40 15.14
N GLU A 170 13.67 -7.98 15.13
CA GLU A 170 13.19 -8.78 13.98
C GLU A 170 12.96 -7.91 12.75
N ASN A 171 12.51 -6.68 12.95
CA ASN A 171 12.24 -5.73 11.90
C ASN A 171 13.50 -5.00 11.38
N LEU A 172 14.61 -5.01 12.12
CA LEU A 172 15.90 -4.46 11.63
C LEU A 172 16.38 -5.17 10.36
N TYR A 173 16.09 -6.46 10.18
CA TYR A 173 16.35 -7.19 8.94
C TYR A 173 15.35 -6.86 7.81
N ASN A 174 14.18 -6.31 8.15
CA ASN A 174 13.18 -5.79 7.22
C ASN A 174 13.18 -4.25 7.16
N VAL A 175 14.28 -3.63 7.51
CA VAL A 175 14.52 -2.19 7.65
C VAL A 175 14.16 -1.41 6.39
N SER A 176 14.22 -2.03 5.23
CA SER A 176 13.82 -1.39 3.98
C SER A 176 12.39 -0.84 3.97
N ARG A 177 11.50 -1.39 4.79
CA ARG A 177 10.10 -0.96 4.85
C ARG A 177 9.78 -0.01 6.02
N ILE A 178 10.70 0.14 6.97
CA ILE A 178 10.44 0.89 8.21
C ILE A 178 10.69 2.39 8.05
N PHE A 179 11.49 2.79 7.07
CA PHE A 179 12.03 4.15 6.97
C PHE A 179 11.37 5.03 5.93
N ASP A 180 10.30 4.59 5.30
CA ASP A 180 9.56 5.43 4.37
C ASP A 180 8.60 6.34 5.15
N ASP A 181 8.91 7.61 5.22
CA ASP A 181 8.08 8.74 5.73
C ASP A 181 7.36 8.57 7.08
N ASN A 182 7.77 7.61 7.89
CA ASN A 182 7.15 7.39 9.19
C ASN A 182 7.70 8.38 10.23
N SER A 183 7.02 9.52 10.40
CA SER A 183 7.40 10.57 11.36
C SER A 183 7.49 10.04 12.79
N PHE A 184 6.69 9.06 13.14
CA PHE A 184 6.64 8.47 14.46
C PHE A 184 7.90 7.63 14.79
N MET A 185 8.40 6.82 13.85
CA MET A 185 9.65 6.08 14.03
C MET A 185 10.84 7.02 14.11
N ARG A 186 10.80 8.13 13.40
CA ARG A 186 11.86 9.15 13.38
C ARG A 186 12.06 9.82 14.72
N GLU A 187 10.98 10.08 15.43
CA GLU A 187 11.07 10.87 16.67
C GLU A 187 11.51 10.07 17.89
N LYS A 188 11.36 8.74 17.88
CA LYS A 188 11.46 7.96 19.12
C LYS A 188 12.45 6.80 19.15
N ILE A 189 12.83 6.24 18.01
CA ILE A 189 13.64 5.01 17.97
C ILE A 189 14.99 5.23 17.29
N ILE A 190 15.05 6.04 16.24
CA ILE A 190 16.26 6.32 15.49
C ILE A 190 16.43 7.83 15.40
N PRO A 191 17.64 8.36 15.66
CA PRO A 191 17.91 9.77 15.40
C PRO A 191 17.50 10.13 13.99
N LEU A 192 16.75 11.22 13.86
CA LEU A 192 16.17 11.64 12.59
C LEU A 192 17.23 11.79 11.49
N GLU A 193 18.43 12.21 11.89
CA GLU A 193 19.60 12.41 11.04
C GLU A 193 20.11 11.12 10.41
N ASP A 194 19.95 10.00 11.12
CA ASP A 194 20.48 8.69 10.71
C ASP A 194 19.41 7.83 10.01
N THR A 195 18.18 8.33 9.94
CA THR A 195 17.09 7.62 9.26
C THR A 195 17.32 7.61 7.75
N TYR A 196 17.49 6.40 7.19
CA TYR A 196 17.63 6.20 5.76
C TYR A 196 16.28 5.89 5.15
N ASN A 197 15.86 6.71 4.19
CA ASN A 197 14.66 6.44 3.43
C ASN A 197 15.01 5.51 2.26
N VAL A 198 14.50 4.30 2.28
CA VAL A 198 14.81 3.28 1.27
C VAL A 198 14.22 3.62 -0.09
N THR A 199 13.04 4.26 -0.09
CA THR A 199 12.38 4.67 -1.34
C THR A 199 13.17 5.76 -2.07
N THR A 200 13.77 6.69 -1.33
CA THR A 200 14.56 7.78 -1.91
C THR A 200 16.05 7.46 -1.99
N GLY A 201 16.51 6.42 -1.31
CA GLY A 201 17.93 6.10 -1.19
C GLY A 201 18.75 7.16 -0.42
N MET A 202 18.10 8.02 0.36
CA MET A 202 18.73 9.11 1.09
C MET A 202 18.40 9.09 2.57
N THR A 203 19.33 9.52 3.41
CA THR A 203 19.05 9.86 4.80
C THR A 203 18.35 11.21 4.86
N LEU A 204 17.66 11.50 5.96
CA LEU A 204 17.04 12.80 6.18
C LEU A 204 18.07 13.95 6.11
N ASN A 205 19.28 13.73 6.62
CA ASN A 205 20.36 14.72 6.53
C ASN A 205 20.81 14.98 5.10
N GLN A 206 20.81 13.98 4.24
CA GLN A 206 21.06 14.15 2.82
C GLN A 206 19.94 14.93 2.14
N ALA A 207 18.68 14.62 2.47
CA ALA A 207 17.52 15.32 1.94
C ALA A 207 17.45 16.80 2.38
N LYS A 208 17.90 17.13 3.59
CA LYS A 208 17.94 18.53 4.09
C LYS A 208 19.02 19.41 3.43
N LYS A 209 19.98 18.81 2.73
CA LYS A 209 21.07 19.54 2.06
C LYS A 209 20.75 19.91 0.61
N ILE A 210 19.62 19.48 0.12
CA ILE A 210 19.08 19.75 -1.20
C ILE A 210 18.03 20.85 -1.12
#